data_c6d654376966b51b05e89f77387afb87
#
_entry.id   c6d654376966b51b05e89f77387afb87
#
_cell.length_a   1.000
_cell.length_b   1.000
_cell.length_c   1.000
_cell.angle_alpha   90.00
_cell.angle_beta   90.00
_cell.angle_gamma   90.00
#
_symmetry.space_group_name_H-M   'P 1'
#
loop_
_entity.id
_entity.type
_entity.pdbx_description
1 polymer ?
#
loop_
_entity_poly.entity_id
_entity_poly.type
_entity_poly.pdbx_seq_one_letter_code
_entity_poly.pdbx_strand_id
1 'polypeptide(L)'
;MCHDDSMTRTALDYDDNWLEPDEIAQLRRRLPIAYVNAVPVQLGDSGAPERVGLLLRTMADGTLGREIVGGRVRFHEPLRRALTRHCEKDLGPLALPLLPPSLTPFHVAEYFPTEGESKFFDPRQHAIALCYIVPVQGECTPRQDALSLDWLTPAEALRRETLSELSHGQQHIVKAALAHLGLLP
;
A
#
# COMPACT_ATOMS: atom_id res chain seq x y z
N MET A 1 53.07 4.05 9.61
CA MET A 1 52.41 4.31 8.32
C MET A 1 51.02 3.69 8.40
N CYS A 2 50.09 4.45 8.98
CA CYS A 2 48.71 4.01 9.09
C CYS A 2 47.99 4.42 7.79
N HIS A 3 47.51 3.43 7.05
CA HIS A 3 46.58 3.67 5.95
C HIS A 3 45.20 3.89 6.58
N ASP A 4 44.76 5.14 6.51
CA ASP A 4 43.39 5.56 6.78
C ASP A 4 42.56 5.23 5.54
N ASP A 5 41.93 4.04 5.61
CA ASP A 5 40.98 3.60 4.57
C ASP A 5 39.61 4.14 4.94
N SER A 6 39.45 5.47 4.81
CA SER A 6 38.13 6.11 4.85
C SER A 6 37.37 5.71 3.59
N MET A 7 36.76 4.52 3.61
CA MET A 7 35.71 4.15 2.66
C MET A 7 34.61 5.19 2.74
N THR A 8 34.64 6.12 1.81
CA THR A 8 33.51 6.96 1.45
C THR A 8 32.35 6.02 1.11
N ARG A 9 31.41 5.84 2.06
CA ARG A 9 30.13 5.20 1.78
C ARG A 9 29.45 6.04 0.73
N THR A 10 29.62 5.67 -0.52
CA THR A 10 28.80 6.13 -1.64
C THR A 10 27.34 5.89 -1.25
N ALA A 11 26.48 6.89 -1.46
CA ALA A 11 25.05 6.74 -1.27
C ALA A 11 24.62 5.41 -1.91
N LEU A 12 24.13 4.48 -1.08
CA LEU A 12 23.66 3.18 -1.53
C LEU A 12 22.65 3.43 -2.64
N ASP A 13 22.94 2.93 -3.83
CA ASP A 13 22.03 2.98 -4.95
C ASP A 13 20.77 2.21 -4.52
N TYR A 14 19.61 2.87 -4.53
CA TYR A 14 18.38 2.28 -3.98
C TYR A 14 17.91 1.04 -4.76
N ASP A 15 18.45 0.81 -5.95
CA ASP A 15 18.19 -0.40 -6.73
C ASP A 15 18.94 -1.63 -6.19
N ASP A 16 20.08 -1.48 -5.50
CA ASP A 16 20.83 -2.58 -4.88
C ASP A 16 20.13 -3.17 -3.63
N ASN A 17 19.05 -2.54 -3.13
CA ASN A 17 18.26 -3.01 -1.98
C ASN A 17 17.10 -3.93 -2.36
N TRP A 18 17.08 -4.44 -3.59
CA TRP A 18 16.08 -5.40 -4.03
C TRP A 18 16.57 -6.82 -3.72
N LEU A 19 15.83 -7.51 -2.85
CA LEU A 19 16.10 -8.91 -2.53
C LEU A 19 15.67 -9.81 -3.70
N GLU A 20 16.51 -10.79 -4.01
CA GLU A 20 16.13 -11.84 -4.94
C GLU A 20 14.91 -12.63 -4.43
N PRO A 21 14.13 -13.27 -5.33
CA PRO A 21 12.92 -14.00 -4.96
C PRO A 21 13.13 -15.03 -3.85
N ASP A 22 14.22 -15.76 -3.87
CA ASP A 22 14.55 -16.77 -2.87
C ASP A 22 14.92 -16.17 -1.52
N GLU A 23 15.63 -15.05 -1.51
CA GLU A 23 15.99 -14.33 -0.30
C GLU A 23 14.73 -13.80 0.41
N ILE A 24 13.85 -13.14 -0.33
CA ILE A 24 12.59 -12.66 0.26
C ILE A 24 11.70 -13.80 0.74
N ALA A 25 11.69 -14.95 0.06
CA ALA A 25 10.95 -16.12 0.50
C ALA A 25 11.51 -16.72 1.81
N GLN A 26 12.80 -16.64 2.03
CA GLN A 26 13.43 -17.04 3.29
C GLN A 26 13.10 -16.06 4.43
N LEU A 27 13.18 -14.75 4.17
CA LEU A 27 12.88 -13.71 5.16
C LEU A 27 11.42 -13.76 5.60
N ARG A 28 10.49 -13.96 4.67
CA ARG A 28 9.05 -14.10 4.94
C ARG A 28 8.71 -15.20 5.95
N ARG A 29 9.52 -16.25 6.01
CA ARG A 29 9.34 -17.37 6.97
C ARG A 29 9.94 -17.13 8.34
N ARG A 30 10.71 -16.07 8.50
CA ARG A 30 11.52 -15.85 9.72
C ARG A 30 11.28 -14.50 10.41
N LEU A 31 10.82 -13.52 9.65
CA LEU A 31 10.67 -12.14 10.12
C LEU A 31 9.34 -11.55 9.67
N PRO A 32 8.71 -10.71 10.50
CA PRO A 32 7.63 -9.85 10.02
C PRO A 32 8.16 -8.90 8.96
N ILE A 33 7.42 -8.75 7.87
CA ILE A 33 7.79 -7.86 6.76
C ILE A 33 7.06 -6.53 6.92
N ALA A 34 7.80 -5.43 6.90
CA ALA A 34 7.22 -4.09 6.96
C ALA A 34 6.59 -3.71 5.61
N TYR A 35 5.34 -3.24 5.65
CA TYR A 35 4.55 -2.77 4.51
C TYR A 35 4.03 -1.36 4.73
N VAL A 36 3.78 -0.65 3.65
CA VAL A 36 2.92 0.53 3.62
C VAL A 36 1.70 0.21 2.75
N ASN A 37 0.54 0.60 3.24
CA ASN A 37 -0.71 0.57 2.49
C ASN A 37 -1.25 2.00 2.37
N ALA A 38 -1.73 2.36 1.20
CA ALA A 38 -2.38 3.64 0.95
C ALA A 38 -3.80 3.42 0.44
N VAL A 39 -4.74 4.11 1.05
CA VAL A 39 -6.09 4.28 0.51
C VAL A 39 -6.08 5.61 -0.25
N PRO A 40 -6.00 5.59 -1.59
CA PRO A 40 -6.05 6.80 -2.39
C PRO A 40 -7.40 7.48 -2.24
N VAL A 41 -7.42 8.80 -2.09
CA VAL A 41 -8.67 9.58 -2.06
C VAL A 41 -8.61 10.74 -3.03
N GLN A 42 -9.75 11.03 -3.66
CA GLN A 42 -9.96 12.26 -4.40
C GLN A 42 -10.65 13.28 -3.49
N LEU A 43 -10.14 14.51 -3.55
CA LEU A 43 -10.75 15.64 -2.85
C LEU A 43 -11.70 16.36 -3.80
N GLY A 44 -12.87 16.75 -3.29
CA GLY A 44 -13.79 17.61 -3.99
C GLY A 44 -13.38 19.10 -3.93
N ASP A 45 -14.19 19.95 -4.49
CA ASP A 45 -13.94 21.42 -4.56
C ASP A 45 -13.80 22.05 -3.18
N SER A 46 -14.45 21.48 -2.17
CA SER A 46 -14.33 21.91 -0.76
C SER A 46 -13.04 21.48 -0.08
N GLY A 47 -12.21 20.66 -0.73
CA GLY A 47 -11.05 20.00 -0.13
C GLY A 47 -11.38 18.79 0.75
N ALA A 48 -12.66 18.41 0.84
CA ALA A 48 -13.06 17.21 1.55
C ALA A 48 -12.91 15.96 0.67
N PRO A 49 -12.58 14.78 1.24
CA PRO A 49 -12.55 13.52 0.50
C PRO A 49 -13.95 13.15 -0.01
N GLU A 50 -14.07 12.90 -1.31
CA GLU A 50 -15.32 12.53 -1.96
C GLU A 50 -15.32 11.09 -2.49
N ARG A 51 -14.15 10.57 -2.88
CA ARG A 51 -14.02 9.25 -3.47
C ARG A 51 -12.80 8.53 -2.93
N VAL A 52 -12.87 7.21 -2.89
CA VAL A 52 -11.73 6.32 -2.60
C VAL A 52 -11.35 5.55 -3.84
N GLY A 53 -10.05 5.37 -4.06
CA GLY A 53 -9.51 4.62 -5.19
C GLY A 53 -9.27 3.16 -4.83
N LEU A 54 -9.78 2.24 -5.63
CA LEU A 54 -9.50 0.81 -5.54
C LEU A 54 -8.97 0.30 -6.88
N LEU A 55 -7.88 -0.44 -6.83
CA LEU A 55 -7.27 -1.07 -7.99
C LEU A 55 -8.03 -2.36 -8.33
N LEU A 56 -8.38 -2.57 -9.60
CA LEU A 56 -8.84 -3.86 -10.10
C LEU A 56 -7.62 -4.64 -10.61
N ARG A 57 -7.46 -5.87 -10.15
CA ARG A 57 -6.32 -6.73 -10.52
C ARG A 57 -6.77 -8.15 -10.87
N THR A 58 -5.95 -8.84 -11.65
CA THR A 58 -6.04 -10.30 -11.77
C THR A 58 -5.29 -10.92 -10.60
N MET A 59 -5.99 -11.71 -9.80
CA MET A 59 -5.44 -12.42 -8.66
C MET A 59 -4.63 -13.65 -9.09
N ALA A 60 -3.85 -14.22 -8.16
CA ALA A 60 -3.00 -15.38 -8.44
C ALA A 60 -3.77 -16.63 -8.92
N ASP A 61 -5.05 -16.74 -8.56
CA ASP A 61 -5.95 -17.80 -9.00
C ASP A 61 -6.66 -17.50 -10.34
N GLY A 62 -6.34 -16.37 -10.98
CA GLY A 62 -6.92 -15.91 -12.23
C GLY A 62 -8.26 -15.18 -12.09
N THR A 63 -8.80 -15.04 -10.89
CA THR A 63 -10.01 -14.26 -10.64
C THR A 63 -9.71 -12.75 -10.65
N LEU A 64 -10.75 -11.93 -10.81
CA LEU A 64 -10.65 -10.49 -10.63
C LEU A 64 -10.91 -10.15 -9.17
N GLY A 65 -10.08 -9.29 -8.62
CA GLY A 65 -10.22 -8.80 -7.26
C GLY A 65 -9.81 -7.35 -7.14
N ARG A 66 -10.11 -6.75 -6.00
CA ARG A 66 -9.74 -5.37 -5.69
C ARG A 66 -8.64 -5.32 -4.64
N GLU A 67 -7.79 -4.33 -4.78
CA GLU A 67 -6.73 -4.04 -3.81
C GLU A 67 -6.57 -2.53 -3.60
N ILE A 68 -6.09 -2.17 -2.41
CA ILE A 68 -5.55 -0.83 -2.16
C ILE A 68 -4.11 -0.75 -2.65
N VAL A 69 -3.60 0.46 -2.84
CA VAL A 69 -2.18 0.69 -3.15
C VAL A 69 -1.32 0.22 -1.99
N GLY A 70 -0.22 -0.47 -2.26
CA GLY A 70 0.70 -0.83 -1.20
C GLY A 70 1.81 -1.78 -1.60
N GLY A 71 2.65 -2.06 -0.62
CA GLY A 71 3.73 -3.01 -0.80
C GLY A 71 4.83 -2.89 0.26
N ARG A 72 5.84 -3.71 0.09
CA ARG A 72 6.95 -3.82 1.02
C ARG A 72 7.77 -2.53 1.09
N VAL A 73 8.16 -2.17 2.30
CA VAL A 73 9.21 -1.16 2.55
C VAL A 73 10.56 -1.83 2.32
N ARG A 74 11.44 -1.18 1.58
CA ARG A 74 12.81 -1.67 1.31
C ARG A 74 13.73 -1.37 2.51
N PHE A 75 14.83 -2.07 2.59
CA PHE A 75 15.88 -1.74 3.56
C PHE A 75 16.39 -0.31 3.30
N HIS A 76 16.61 0.47 4.36
CA HIS A 76 16.99 1.89 4.31
C HIS A 76 16.02 2.83 3.57
N GLU A 77 14.82 2.38 3.28
CA GLU A 77 13.82 3.21 2.61
C GLU A 77 12.94 3.95 3.64
N PRO A 78 12.87 5.28 3.63
CA PRO A 78 11.91 6.02 4.44
C PRO A 78 10.48 5.70 4.02
N LEU A 79 9.54 5.63 4.97
CA LEU A 79 8.11 5.34 4.71
C LEU A 79 7.49 6.25 3.65
N ARG A 80 7.86 7.54 3.64
CA ARG A 80 7.42 8.50 2.63
C ARG A 80 7.82 8.06 1.22
N ARG A 81 9.06 7.62 1.07
CA ARG A 81 9.58 7.16 -0.23
C ARG A 81 8.90 5.87 -0.67
N ALA A 82 8.68 4.94 0.26
CA ALA A 82 7.92 3.71 -0.01
C ALA A 82 6.49 4.03 -0.50
N LEU A 83 5.77 4.94 0.17
CA LEU A 83 4.44 5.37 -0.23
C LEU A 83 4.45 6.00 -1.63
N THR A 84 5.35 6.97 -1.88
CA THR A 84 5.47 7.61 -3.21
C THR A 84 5.75 6.56 -4.28
N ARG A 85 6.73 5.69 -4.07
CA ARG A 85 7.10 4.63 -5.02
C ARG A 85 5.95 3.68 -5.33
N HIS A 86 5.17 3.27 -4.30
CA HIS A 86 4.00 2.41 -4.53
C HIS A 86 2.85 3.15 -5.21
N CYS A 87 2.62 4.43 -4.88
CA CYS A 87 1.65 5.24 -5.61
C CYS A 87 2.05 5.40 -7.09
N GLU A 88 3.29 5.74 -7.39
CA GLU A 88 3.79 5.85 -8.77
C GLU A 88 3.68 4.52 -9.54
N LYS A 89 4.04 3.41 -8.88
CA LYS A 89 3.95 2.08 -9.45
C LYS A 89 2.52 1.70 -9.82
N ASP A 90 1.58 1.91 -8.90
CA ASP A 90 0.22 1.39 -8.99
C ASP A 90 -0.74 2.38 -9.67
N LEU A 91 -0.54 3.69 -9.49
CA LEU A 91 -1.40 4.73 -10.02
C LEU A 91 -0.83 5.42 -11.26
N GLY A 92 0.47 5.22 -11.53
CA GLY A 92 1.17 5.83 -12.66
C GLY A 92 1.99 7.08 -12.27
N PRO A 93 2.91 7.52 -13.15
CA PRO A 93 3.89 8.57 -12.82
C PRO A 93 3.29 9.98 -12.76
N LEU A 94 2.08 10.17 -13.28
CA LEU A 94 1.37 11.44 -13.23
C LEU A 94 0.41 11.54 -12.04
N ALA A 95 0.29 10.47 -11.26
CA ALA A 95 -0.40 10.50 -9.98
C ALA A 95 0.47 11.24 -8.96
N LEU A 96 -0.05 12.32 -8.40
CA LEU A 96 0.64 13.19 -7.46
C LEU A 96 0.10 12.93 -6.03
N PRO A 97 0.72 12.05 -5.24
CA PRO A 97 0.31 11.80 -3.87
C PRO A 97 0.66 13.00 -2.99
N LEU A 98 -0.33 13.56 -2.30
CA LEU A 98 -0.18 14.68 -1.38
C LEU A 98 0.13 14.14 0.02
N LEU A 99 1.40 13.92 0.31
CA LEU A 99 1.83 13.40 1.61
C LEU A 99 2.11 14.56 2.59
N PRO A 100 1.52 14.53 3.80
CA PRO A 100 1.74 15.58 4.80
C PRO A 100 3.21 15.57 5.27
N PRO A 101 3.73 16.69 5.84
CA PRO A 101 5.10 16.76 6.36
C PRO A 101 5.42 15.64 7.37
N SER A 102 4.48 15.34 8.28
CA SER A 102 4.56 14.21 9.21
C SER A 102 3.60 13.11 8.78
N LEU A 103 4.12 11.89 8.62
CA LEU A 103 3.33 10.71 8.26
C LEU A 103 2.84 10.02 9.53
N THR A 104 1.53 10.02 9.73
CA THR A 104 0.90 9.25 10.81
C THR A 104 -0.04 8.22 10.19
N PRO A 105 0.15 6.92 10.43
CA PRO A 105 -0.77 5.92 9.95
C PRO A 105 -2.11 6.05 10.69
N PHE A 106 -3.22 5.95 9.97
CA PHE A 106 -4.56 5.92 10.57
C PHE A 106 -4.91 4.53 11.11
N HIS A 107 -4.21 3.51 10.63
CA HIS A 107 -4.43 2.11 11.03
C HIS A 107 -3.14 1.31 10.88
N VAL A 108 -3.00 0.24 11.69
CA VAL A 108 -1.97 -0.78 11.54
C VAL A 108 -2.68 -2.11 11.29
N ALA A 109 -2.33 -2.80 10.21
CA ALA A 109 -2.85 -4.11 9.85
C ALA A 109 -1.75 -5.16 10.02
N GLU A 110 -2.04 -6.19 10.82
CA GLU A 110 -1.15 -7.34 11.00
C GLU A 110 -1.69 -8.52 10.22
N TYR A 111 -0.97 -8.91 9.18
CA TYR A 111 -1.27 -10.06 8.33
C TYR A 111 -0.54 -11.28 8.84
N PHE A 112 -1.26 -12.36 9.06
CA PHE A 112 -0.68 -13.64 9.48
C PHE A 112 -0.86 -14.71 8.40
N PRO A 113 0.09 -15.67 8.30
CA PRO A 113 -0.02 -16.82 7.39
C PRO A 113 -0.95 -17.91 7.94
N THR A 114 -1.49 -17.74 9.14
CA THR A 114 -2.42 -18.67 9.80
C THR A 114 -3.80 -18.05 9.83
N GLU A 115 -4.79 -18.76 9.30
CA GLU A 115 -6.18 -18.31 9.35
C GLU A 115 -6.68 -18.21 10.80
N GLY A 116 -7.45 -17.17 11.08
CA GLY A 116 -8.08 -16.95 12.38
C GLY A 116 -7.22 -16.19 13.39
N GLU A 117 -5.92 -16.01 13.18
CA GLU A 117 -5.06 -15.19 14.04
C GLU A 117 -5.43 -13.71 13.98
N SER A 118 -5.87 -13.25 12.84
CA SER A 118 -6.30 -11.87 12.61
C SER A 118 -7.37 -11.83 11.53
N LYS A 119 -8.02 -10.68 11.40
CA LYS A 119 -8.91 -10.39 10.26
C LYS A 119 -8.14 -10.14 8.95
N PHE A 120 -6.82 -10.05 9.02
CA PHE A 120 -5.93 -9.88 7.88
C PHE A 120 -5.15 -11.19 7.69
N PHE A 121 -5.33 -11.82 6.54
CA PHE A 121 -4.71 -13.10 6.23
C PHE A 121 -3.85 -12.97 4.97
N ASP A 122 -2.59 -13.37 5.04
CA ASP A 122 -1.70 -13.53 3.87
C ASP A 122 -0.92 -14.84 4.01
N PRO A 123 -1.26 -15.89 3.25
CA PRO A 123 -0.63 -17.21 3.40
C PRO A 123 0.87 -17.20 3.11
N ARG A 124 1.39 -16.13 2.53
CA ARG A 124 2.80 -16.02 2.14
C ARG A 124 3.71 -15.54 3.27
N GLN A 125 3.15 -14.83 4.29
CA GLN A 125 4.01 -14.09 5.22
C GLN A 125 3.28 -13.56 6.45
N HIS A 126 4.05 -13.33 7.52
CA HIS A 126 3.66 -12.37 8.55
C HIS A 126 4.09 -10.96 8.09
N ALA A 127 3.15 -10.01 8.03
CA ALA A 127 3.46 -8.65 7.64
C ALA A 127 2.78 -7.64 8.56
N ILE A 128 3.48 -6.52 8.82
CA ILE A 128 2.94 -5.37 9.57
C ILE A 128 2.83 -4.21 8.57
N ALA A 129 1.60 -3.83 8.25
CA ALA A 129 1.31 -2.77 7.30
C ALA A 129 0.86 -1.49 8.02
N LEU A 130 1.60 -0.42 7.78
CA LEU A 130 1.23 0.93 8.17
C LEU A 130 0.29 1.51 7.12
N CYS A 131 -0.95 1.82 7.50
CA CYS A 131 -2.00 2.23 6.56
C CYS A 131 -2.18 3.75 6.58
N TYR A 132 -2.20 4.36 5.40
CA TYR A 132 -2.29 5.80 5.19
C TYR A 132 -3.46 6.15 4.28
N ILE A 133 -4.13 7.27 4.55
CA ILE A 133 -5.03 7.92 3.62
C ILE A 133 -4.18 8.90 2.81
N VAL A 134 -4.23 8.77 1.49
CA VAL A 134 -3.37 9.55 0.59
C VAL A 134 -4.24 10.29 -0.42
N PRO A 135 -4.44 11.61 -0.24
CA PRO A 135 -5.04 12.42 -1.30
C PRO A 135 -4.14 12.36 -2.55
N VAL A 136 -4.78 12.17 -3.70
CA VAL A 136 -4.07 12.05 -4.99
C VAL A 136 -4.64 13.10 -5.94
N GLN A 137 -3.74 13.85 -6.58
CA GLN A 137 -4.02 14.76 -7.67
C GLN A 137 -3.39 14.23 -8.97
N GLY A 138 -3.73 14.87 -10.07
CA GLY A 138 -3.19 14.51 -11.38
C GLY A 138 -3.90 13.31 -12.02
N GLU A 139 -3.33 12.84 -13.11
CA GLU A 139 -3.89 11.74 -13.89
C GLU A 139 -3.39 10.40 -13.37
N CYS A 140 -4.33 9.53 -13.02
CA CYS A 140 -4.04 8.17 -12.59
C CYS A 140 -4.19 7.21 -13.78
N THR A 141 -3.07 6.65 -14.22
CA THR A 141 -3.03 5.62 -15.26
C THR A 141 -2.39 4.36 -14.67
N PRO A 142 -3.20 3.42 -14.16
CA PRO A 142 -2.69 2.17 -13.56
C PRO A 142 -1.70 1.46 -14.48
N ARG A 143 -0.71 0.84 -13.89
CA ARG A 143 0.36 0.14 -14.60
C ARG A 143 0.58 -1.26 -14.03
N GLN A 144 1.37 -2.04 -14.75
CA GLN A 144 1.76 -3.41 -14.41
C GLN A 144 0.52 -4.32 -14.28
N ASP A 145 0.26 -4.85 -13.08
CA ASP A 145 -0.77 -5.85 -12.84
C ASP A 145 -2.16 -5.26 -12.59
N ALA A 146 -2.28 -3.91 -12.49
CA ALA A 146 -3.57 -3.26 -12.30
C ALA A 146 -4.26 -3.00 -13.65
N LEU A 147 -5.47 -3.52 -13.80
CA LEU A 147 -6.30 -3.37 -14.98
C LEU A 147 -6.98 -2.00 -15.04
N SER A 148 -7.44 -1.53 -13.90
CA SER A 148 -8.06 -0.21 -13.73
C SER A 148 -7.90 0.32 -12.31
N LEU A 149 -8.15 1.62 -12.15
CA LEU A 149 -8.38 2.28 -10.87
C LEU A 149 -9.81 2.81 -10.88
N ASP A 150 -10.62 2.34 -9.98
CA ASP A 150 -11.99 2.79 -9.83
C ASP A 150 -12.10 3.77 -8.66
N TRP A 151 -12.59 4.96 -8.97
CA TRP A 151 -12.89 6.00 -7.99
C TRP A 151 -14.32 5.85 -7.50
N LEU A 152 -14.50 5.33 -6.30
CA LEU A 152 -15.79 4.97 -5.71
C LEU A 152 -16.22 6.01 -4.67
N THR A 153 -17.50 6.36 -4.66
CA THR A 153 -18.09 7.07 -3.53
C THR A 153 -18.04 6.20 -2.28
N PRO A 154 -18.13 6.76 -1.06
CA PRO A 154 -18.18 5.98 0.18
C PRO A 154 -19.28 4.90 0.16
N ALA A 155 -20.46 5.23 -0.38
CA ALA A 155 -21.56 4.28 -0.48
C ALA A 155 -21.25 3.10 -1.43
N GLU A 156 -20.58 3.36 -2.54
CA GLU A 156 -20.16 2.32 -3.50
C GLU A 156 -19.04 1.45 -2.91
N ALA A 157 -18.07 2.07 -2.23
CA ALA A 157 -16.97 1.34 -1.59
C ALA A 157 -17.45 0.42 -0.46
N LEU A 158 -18.59 0.76 0.19
CA LEU A 158 -19.19 -0.03 1.27
C LEU A 158 -20.19 -1.10 0.77
N ARG A 159 -20.48 -1.18 -0.51
CA ARG A 159 -21.33 -2.24 -1.05
C ARG A 159 -20.74 -3.60 -0.75
N ARG A 160 -21.61 -4.55 -0.45
CA ARG A 160 -21.21 -5.93 -0.12
C ARG A 160 -20.35 -6.54 -1.22
N GLU A 161 -20.72 -6.32 -2.46
CA GLU A 161 -20.03 -6.81 -3.65
C GLU A 161 -18.61 -6.26 -3.69
N THR A 162 -18.44 -4.93 -3.58
CA THR A 162 -17.12 -4.26 -3.57
C THR A 162 -16.24 -4.76 -2.43
N LEU A 163 -16.81 -4.90 -1.22
CA LEU A 163 -16.06 -5.37 -0.06
C LEU A 163 -15.64 -6.84 -0.18
N SER A 164 -16.45 -7.67 -0.84
CA SER A 164 -16.12 -9.09 -1.05
C SER A 164 -15.04 -9.32 -2.10
N GLU A 165 -14.81 -8.36 -2.98
CA GLU A 165 -13.72 -8.39 -3.97
C GLU A 165 -12.36 -8.00 -3.37
N LEU A 166 -12.33 -7.38 -2.17
CA LEU A 166 -11.09 -6.97 -1.50
C LEU A 166 -10.39 -8.17 -0.86
N SER A 167 -9.17 -8.42 -1.31
CA SER A 167 -8.35 -9.53 -0.84
C SER A 167 -7.74 -9.31 0.55
N HIS A 168 -7.29 -10.37 1.18
CA HIS A 168 -6.45 -10.35 2.38
C HIS A 168 -7.01 -9.57 3.59
N GLY A 169 -8.32 -9.32 3.66
CA GLY A 169 -8.93 -8.53 4.74
C GLY A 169 -8.87 -7.02 4.51
N GLN A 170 -8.47 -6.54 3.33
CA GLN A 170 -8.34 -5.11 3.02
C GLN A 170 -9.68 -4.34 3.14
N GLN A 171 -10.83 -5.02 3.08
CA GLN A 171 -12.14 -4.42 3.36
C GLN A 171 -12.20 -3.75 4.76
N HIS A 172 -11.42 -4.26 5.73
CA HIS A 172 -11.34 -3.65 7.05
C HIS A 172 -10.54 -2.35 7.05
N ILE A 173 -9.51 -2.25 6.19
CA ILE A 173 -8.71 -1.03 6.02
C ILE A 173 -9.58 0.04 5.35
N VAL A 174 -10.31 -0.31 4.27
CA VAL A 174 -11.20 0.63 3.57
C VAL A 174 -12.28 1.16 4.52
N LYS A 175 -12.94 0.29 5.29
CA LYS A 175 -13.91 0.71 6.31
C LYS A 175 -13.29 1.63 7.37
N ALA A 176 -12.10 1.30 7.87
CA ALA A 176 -11.39 2.12 8.86
C ALA A 176 -10.99 3.48 8.27
N ALA A 177 -10.60 3.54 6.98
CA ALA A 177 -10.30 4.80 6.30
C ALA A 177 -11.53 5.69 6.20
N LEU A 178 -12.67 5.13 5.77
CA LEU A 178 -13.94 5.87 5.68
C LEU A 178 -14.42 6.35 7.05
N ALA A 179 -14.26 5.52 8.09
CA ALA A 179 -14.55 5.92 9.48
C ALA A 179 -13.67 7.10 9.93
N HIS A 180 -12.36 7.02 9.67
CA HIS A 180 -11.40 8.06 10.02
C HIS A 180 -11.70 9.39 9.31
N LEU A 181 -12.21 9.34 8.07
CA LEU A 181 -12.63 10.49 7.30
C LEU A 181 -14.03 11.02 7.68
N GLY A 182 -14.76 10.35 8.59
CA GLY A 182 -16.14 10.71 8.92
C GLY A 182 -17.15 10.45 7.80
N LEU A 183 -16.84 9.52 6.91
CA LEU A 183 -17.62 9.17 5.72
C LEU A 183 -18.40 7.84 5.87
N LEU A 184 -18.45 7.26 7.07
CA LEU A 184 -19.38 6.17 7.36
C LEU A 184 -20.80 6.74 7.57
N PRO A 185 -21.83 6.05 7.05
CA PRO A 185 -23.23 6.43 7.25
C PRO A 185 -23.65 6.29 8.71
#